data_e66d496e095009cb9d502fa39ff47153
#
_entry.id   e66d496e095009cb9d502fa39ff47153
#
_cell.length_a   1.000
_cell.length_b   1.000
_cell.length_c   1.000
_cell.angle_alpha   90.00
_cell.angle_beta   90.00
_cell.angle_gamma   90.00
#
_symmetry.space_group_name_H-M   'P 1'
#
loop_
_entity.id
_entity.type
_entity.pdbx_description
1 polymer ?
#
loop_
_entity_poly.entity_id
_entity_poly.type
_entity_poly.pdbx_seq_one_letter_code
_entity_poly.pdbx_strand_id
1 'polypeptide(L)'
;MQRACALLSGLVVLVAFTAPAAAQVPAPLQSQPIALTGGTIHTVTNGVVENGTIVFENGVITAIGTDVAIPADAQRVDVSGRHIYPGLVDAYSAMGLQEIGAVDVTQDTDELGDFNPNVRAELAVNPESRHIGTARSNGVLVTITTPSGGIVSGLSAAMMLDGWTWETMTLKSGAALNLNWPDPDGEQRNRFGNDEDEEEEDEPSYAEQIRALRDMFAAARAYRDAQASGLAHDTDSRWKAMVPVVNGEVPVIVSASTVQQIQDAIAWAEAEDLRLVLRGAEDALFVADHLAAKQIPVLLTSTMESPDRSWQGYDANYSLPARLHAKGVPFAITGGASAAYTHRLPWEAGVAVAFGLPAEEALRAITIYPARFLGIDDRVGSLEPGKDATLLITTGNPLDYLASVEQAYVQGRAIDMNDIFRQLYEKYSEKVRQTRITTEEVIQ
;
A
#
# COMPACT_ATOMS: atom_id res chain seq x y z
N MET A 1 -84.74 7.47 -12.20
CA MET A 1 -83.58 8.27 -12.73
C MET A 1 -82.36 8.05 -11.81
N GLN A 2 -81.60 7.01 -12.13
CA GLN A 2 -80.42 6.63 -11.41
C GLN A 2 -79.24 7.38 -11.98
N ARG A 3 -78.46 8.12 -11.15
CA ARG A 3 -77.17 8.64 -11.50
C ARG A 3 -76.09 7.78 -10.82
N ALA A 4 -75.35 7.04 -11.66
CA ALA A 4 -74.16 6.30 -11.25
C ALA A 4 -72.98 7.27 -11.12
N CYS A 5 -72.44 7.39 -9.93
CA CYS A 5 -71.12 8.02 -9.70
C CYS A 5 -70.05 6.94 -9.91
N ALA A 6 -69.26 7.10 -10.96
CA ALA A 6 -68.05 6.31 -11.16
C ALA A 6 -66.89 6.94 -10.37
N LEU A 7 -66.43 6.24 -9.33
CA LEU A 7 -65.20 6.53 -8.62
C LEU A 7 -64.02 5.96 -9.44
N LEU A 8 -63.25 6.87 -10.07
CA LEU A 8 -61.96 6.53 -10.64
C LEU A 8 -60.90 6.54 -9.52
N SER A 9 -60.56 5.35 -9.04
CA SER A 9 -59.41 5.21 -8.12
C SER A 9 -58.13 5.22 -8.93
N GLY A 10 -57.45 6.35 -8.92
CA GLY A 10 -56.10 6.49 -9.49
C GLY A 10 -55.09 5.74 -8.63
N LEU A 11 -54.58 4.61 -9.13
CA LEU A 11 -53.47 3.88 -8.54
C LEU A 11 -52.19 4.62 -8.89
N VAL A 12 -51.68 5.42 -7.96
CA VAL A 12 -50.32 6.02 -8.07
C VAL A 12 -49.30 4.92 -7.78
N VAL A 13 -48.75 4.35 -8.82
CA VAL A 13 -47.58 3.46 -8.69
C VAL A 13 -46.37 4.30 -8.32
N LEU A 14 -46.02 4.32 -7.05
CA LEU A 14 -44.79 4.89 -6.57
C LEU A 14 -43.61 3.98 -7.02
N VAL A 15 -43.03 4.26 -8.15
CA VAL A 15 -41.79 3.61 -8.57
C VAL A 15 -40.67 4.19 -7.68
N ALA A 16 -40.40 3.49 -6.59
CA ALA A 16 -39.21 3.75 -5.78
C ALA A 16 -37.99 3.41 -6.66
N PHE A 17 -37.32 4.42 -7.18
CA PHE A 17 -35.96 4.29 -7.68
C PHE A 17 -35.09 3.97 -6.49
N THR A 18 -34.95 2.70 -6.17
CA THR A 18 -33.82 2.23 -5.36
C THR A 18 -32.59 2.37 -6.27
N ALA A 19 -31.84 3.46 -6.12
CA ALA A 19 -30.49 3.49 -6.66
C ALA A 19 -29.78 2.30 -6.01
N PRO A 20 -29.30 1.30 -6.76
CA PRO A 20 -28.48 0.25 -6.19
C PRO A 20 -27.29 0.94 -5.52
N ALA A 21 -27.00 0.57 -4.27
CA ALA A 21 -25.66 0.79 -3.74
C ALA A 21 -24.74 0.00 -4.67
N ALA A 22 -24.12 0.68 -5.62
CA ALA A 22 -23.29 0.03 -6.62
C ALA A 22 -22.02 -0.43 -5.90
N ALA A 23 -21.93 -1.74 -5.64
CA ALA A 23 -20.65 -2.39 -5.37
C ALA A 23 -19.70 -2.03 -6.51
N GLN A 24 -18.43 -1.80 -6.20
CA GLN A 24 -17.44 -1.52 -7.24
C GLN A 24 -17.28 -2.79 -8.09
N VAL A 25 -17.72 -2.72 -9.33
CA VAL A 25 -17.50 -3.81 -10.29
C VAL A 25 -16.08 -3.68 -10.82
N PRO A 26 -15.24 -4.71 -10.64
CA PRO A 26 -13.88 -4.70 -11.19
C PRO A 26 -13.87 -4.51 -12.70
N ALA A 27 -12.82 -3.86 -13.19
CA ALA A 27 -12.68 -3.59 -14.62
C ALA A 27 -12.64 -4.89 -15.44
N PRO A 28 -13.32 -4.94 -16.61
CA PRO A 28 -13.31 -6.11 -17.47
C PRO A 28 -11.89 -6.40 -17.98
N LEU A 29 -11.63 -7.66 -18.29
CA LEU A 29 -10.36 -8.06 -18.89
C LEU A 29 -10.14 -7.31 -20.20
N GLN A 30 -8.89 -6.98 -20.49
CA GLN A 30 -8.48 -6.38 -21.75
C GLN A 30 -8.85 -7.31 -22.92
N SER A 31 -9.58 -6.78 -23.92
CA SER A 31 -10.08 -7.56 -25.06
C SER A 31 -9.34 -7.28 -26.38
N GLN A 32 -8.52 -6.24 -26.42
CA GLN A 32 -7.72 -5.82 -27.56
C GLN A 32 -6.50 -5.04 -27.10
N PRO A 33 -5.43 -4.89 -27.90
CA PRO A 33 -4.31 -4.03 -27.57
C PRO A 33 -4.78 -2.60 -27.31
N ILE A 34 -4.11 -1.89 -26.39
CA ILE A 34 -4.36 -0.47 -26.11
C ILE A 34 -3.07 0.29 -26.37
N ALA A 35 -3.18 1.41 -27.07
CA ALA A 35 -2.09 2.34 -27.31
C ALA A 35 -2.44 3.73 -26.77
N LEU A 36 -1.73 4.17 -25.73
CA LEU A 36 -1.78 5.54 -25.22
C LEU A 36 -0.75 6.36 -26.02
N THR A 37 -1.20 7.42 -26.69
CA THR A 37 -0.39 8.18 -27.67
C THR A 37 -0.25 9.65 -27.29
N GLY A 38 0.93 10.24 -27.52
CA GLY A 38 1.17 11.67 -27.41
C GLY A 38 1.41 12.19 -25.98
N GLY A 39 1.52 11.31 -25.00
CA GLY A 39 1.77 11.69 -23.61
C GLY A 39 3.25 11.82 -23.26
N THR A 40 3.54 12.43 -22.12
CA THR A 40 4.86 12.39 -21.48
C THR A 40 4.95 11.15 -20.57
N ILE A 41 5.80 10.19 -20.94
CA ILE A 41 5.91 8.91 -20.24
C ILE A 41 7.09 8.96 -19.28
N HIS A 42 6.83 8.83 -17.98
CA HIS A 42 7.82 8.75 -16.92
C HIS A 42 8.08 7.28 -16.58
N THR A 43 9.15 6.72 -17.12
CA THR A 43 9.43 5.28 -16.96
C THR A 43 9.93 4.93 -15.56
N VAL A 44 10.46 5.90 -14.82
CA VAL A 44 11.11 5.79 -13.49
C VAL A 44 12.53 5.23 -13.58
N THR A 45 12.77 4.23 -14.41
CA THR A 45 14.08 3.56 -14.56
C THR A 45 14.87 4.01 -15.79
N ASN A 46 14.17 4.38 -16.87
CA ASN A 46 14.78 4.69 -18.17
C ASN A 46 14.53 6.16 -18.62
N GLY A 47 14.28 7.07 -17.66
CA GLY A 47 14.04 8.47 -17.93
C GLY A 47 12.63 8.79 -18.43
N VAL A 48 12.51 9.91 -19.16
CA VAL A 48 11.24 10.45 -19.64
C VAL A 48 11.19 10.41 -21.17
N VAL A 49 10.04 9.97 -21.71
CA VAL A 49 9.77 9.95 -23.17
C VAL A 49 8.69 10.97 -23.47
N GLU A 50 9.10 12.09 -24.07
CA GLU A 50 8.18 13.15 -24.50
C GLU A 50 7.42 12.76 -25.77
N ASN A 51 6.12 13.13 -25.86
CA ASN A 51 5.24 12.76 -26.96
C ASN A 51 5.28 11.26 -27.27
N GLY A 52 5.42 10.46 -26.21
CA GLY A 52 5.61 9.03 -26.32
C GLY A 52 4.32 8.26 -26.58
N THR A 53 4.51 7.03 -27.00
CA THR A 53 3.46 6.03 -27.12
C THR A 53 3.82 4.83 -26.22
N ILE A 54 2.86 4.35 -25.44
CA ILE A 54 2.94 3.09 -24.72
C ILE A 54 1.86 2.14 -25.24
N VAL A 55 2.26 0.93 -25.62
CA VAL A 55 1.36 -0.11 -26.10
C VAL A 55 1.38 -1.25 -25.09
N PHE A 56 0.20 -1.77 -24.76
CA PHE A 56 0.06 -2.92 -23.89
C PHE A 56 -1.05 -3.84 -24.40
N GLU A 57 -0.85 -5.13 -24.18
CA GLU A 57 -1.74 -6.20 -24.60
C GLU A 57 -1.71 -7.32 -23.58
N ASN A 58 -2.86 -7.98 -23.36
CA ASN A 58 -2.99 -9.06 -22.38
C ASN A 58 -2.47 -8.69 -20.98
N GLY A 59 -2.65 -7.44 -20.59
CA GLY A 59 -2.21 -6.94 -19.29
C GLY A 59 -0.74 -6.55 -19.17
N VAL A 60 0.07 -6.71 -20.25
CA VAL A 60 1.52 -6.50 -20.24
C VAL A 60 1.91 -5.39 -21.19
N ILE A 61 2.86 -4.55 -20.80
CA ILE A 61 3.46 -3.53 -21.67
C ILE A 61 4.29 -4.23 -22.74
N THR A 62 4.01 -3.95 -24.01
CA THR A 62 4.71 -4.55 -25.16
C THR A 62 5.73 -3.60 -25.79
N ALA A 63 5.47 -2.29 -25.76
CA ALA A 63 6.39 -1.30 -26.32
C ALA A 63 6.21 0.09 -25.69
N ILE A 64 7.31 0.85 -25.59
CA ILE A 64 7.36 2.25 -25.16
C ILE A 64 8.35 3.01 -26.04
N GLY A 65 7.98 4.20 -26.53
CA GLY A 65 8.88 5.05 -27.30
C GLY A 65 8.15 6.14 -28.06
N THR A 66 8.89 6.90 -28.86
CA THR A 66 8.33 7.94 -29.75
C THR A 66 7.93 7.38 -31.11
N ASP A 67 8.53 6.29 -31.55
CA ASP A 67 8.29 5.64 -32.84
C ASP A 67 7.94 4.15 -32.62
N VAL A 68 6.77 3.93 -32.02
CA VAL A 68 6.27 2.61 -31.68
C VAL A 68 5.28 2.12 -32.73
N ALA A 69 5.48 0.89 -33.22
CA ALA A 69 4.49 0.24 -34.09
C ALA A 69 3.23 -0.08 -33.29
N ILE A 70 2.11 0.53 -33.67
CA ILE A 70 0.81 0.32 -33.03
C ILE A 70 0.06 -0.77 -33.81
N PRO A 71 -0.40 -1.86 -33.16
CA PRO A 71 -1.23 -2.89 -33.80
C PRO A 71 -2.45 -2.27 -34.47
N ALA A 72 -2.86 -2.82 -35.61
CA ALA A 72 -3.96 -2.26 -36.43
C ALA A 72 -5.32 -2.33 -35.72
N ASP A 73 -5.48 -3.31 -34.84
CA ASP A 73 -6.67 -3.55 -34.01
C ASP A 73 -6.60 -2.89 -32.62
N ALA A 74 -5.52 -2.14 -32.34
CA ALA A 74 -5.37 -1.47 -31.05
C ALA A 74 -6.38 -0.35 -30.86
N GLN A 75 -6.97 -0.28 -29.67
CA GLN A 75 -7.69 0.90 -29.20
C GLN A 75 -6.68 2.03 -28.98
N ARG A 76 -6.80 3.10 -29.72
CA ARG A 76 -5.96 4.29 -29.56
C ARG A 76 -6.63 5.27 -28.62
N VAL A 77 -5.89 5.69 -27.60
CA VAL A 77 -6.29 6.70 -26.63
C VAL A 77 -5.30 7.85 -26.73
N ASP A 78 -5.80 9.02 -27.14
CA ASP A 78 -5.00 10.26 -27.17
C ASP A 78 -4.84 10.80 -25.73
N VAL A 79 -3.61 10.88 -25.28
CA VAL A 79 -3.21 11.41 -23.98
C VAL A 79 -2.24 12.60 -24.11
N SER A 80 -2.36 13.33 -25.21
CA SER A 80 -1.58 14.54 -25.48
C SER A 80 -1.75 15.57 -24.36
N GLY A 81 -0.63 16.09 -23.86
CA GLY A 81 -0.60 17.01 -22.72
C GLY A 81 -0.87 16.38 -21.38
N ARG A 82 -0.88 15.05 -21.28
CA ARG A 82 -0.97 14.27 -20.05
C ARG A 82 0.35 13.58 -19.76
N HIS A 83 0.50 13.17 -18.53
CA HIS A 83 1.66 12.42 -18.04
C HIS A 83 1.24 10.99 -17.74
N ILE A 84 2.12 10.03 -18.05
CA ILE A 84 1.93 8.61 -17.79
C ILE A 84 3.00 8.18 -16.78
N TYR A 85 2.57 7.61 -15.65
CA TYR A 85 3.42 7.09 -14.59
C TYR A 85 3.10 5.62 -14.32
N PRO A 86 4.01 4.82 -13.75
CA PRO A 86 3.65 3.54 -13.16
C PRO A 86 2.69 3.75 -12.00
N GLY A 87 1.84 2.77 -11.72
CA GLY A 87 1.02 2.76 -10.52
C GLY A 87 1.88 2.88 -9.26
N LEU A 88 1.43 3.69 -8.30
CA LEU A 88 2.11 3.87 -7.03
C LEU A 88 2.00 2.59 -6.20
N VAL A 89 3.05 2.29 -5.44
CA VAL A 89 3.18 1.09 -4.60
C VAL A 89 3.34 1.53 -3.15
N ASP A 90 2.33 1.26 -2.32
CA ASP A 90 2.44 1.45 -0.87
C ASP A 90 3.08 0.22 -0.23
N ALA A 91 4.25 0.41 0.36
CA ALA A 91 5.08 -0.68 0.89
C ALA A 91 4.56 -1.31 2.19
N TYR A 92 3.57 -0.71 2.85
CA TYR A 92 3.03 -1.20 4.12
C TYR A 92 1.67 -0.57 4.41
N SER A 93 0.61 -1.36 4.49
CA SER A 93 -0.75 -0.89 4.75
C SER A 93 -1.62 -2.00 5.33
N ALA A 94 -2.62 -1.64 6.13
CA ALA A 94 -3.72 -2.54 6.53
C ALA A 94 -4.86 -2.56 5.49
N MET A 95 -4.57 -2.28 4.20
CA MET A 95 -5.57 -2.22 3.14
C MET A 95 -6.36 -3.52 3.04
N GLY A 96 -7.68 -3.41 3.15
CA GLY A 96 -8.60 -4.55 3.14
C GLY A 96 -8.71 -5.31 4.46
N LEU A 97 -7.83 -5.07 5.44
CA LEU A 97 -7.88 -5.66 6.79
C LEU A 97 -8.55 -4.72 7.80
N GLN A 98 -8.68 -3.44 7.48
CA GLN A 98 -9.22 -2.43 8.38
C GLN A 98 -10.22 -1.55 7.64
N GLU A 99 -11.44 -1.39 8.19
CA GLU A 99 -12.46 -0.48 7.65
C GLU A 99 -12.61 0.77 8.52
N ILE A 100 -12.96 0.60 9.80
CA ILE A 100 -13.15 1.70 10.75
C ILE A 100 -12.24 1.46 11.94
N GLY A 101 -11.14 2.20 12.03
CA GLY A 101 -10.13 1.99 13.06
C GLY A 101 -10.60 2.16 14.51
N ALA A 102 -11.76 2.80 14.74
CA ALA A 102 -12.37 2.92 16.06
C ALA A 102 -13.41 1.83 16.39
N VAL A 103 -13.52 0.80 15.53
CA VAL A 103 -14.52 -0.27 15.68
C VAL A 103 -13.84 -1.62 15.46
N ASP A 104 -13.49 -2.30 16.52
CA ASP A 104 -12.65 -3.51 16.52
C ASP A 104 -13.20 -4.64 15.63
N VAL A 105 -14.52 -4.86 15.60
CA VAL A 105 -15.14 -5.87 14.74
C VAL A 105 -14.99 -5.61 13.22
N THR A 106 -14.43 -4.48 12.85
CA THR A 106 -14.11 -4.13 11.45
C THR A 106 -12.62 -4.16 11.17
N GLN A 107 -11.83 -4.68 12.09
CA GLN A 107 -10.39 -4.84 11.98
C GLN A 107 -10.06 -6.34 12.02
N ASP A 108 -9.35 -6.81 11.03
CA ASP A 108 -8.84 -8.19 10.91
C ASP A 108 -7.33 -8.12 10.63
N THR A 109 -6.63 -7.41 11.52
CA THR A 109 -5.22 -7.07 11.36
C THR A 109 -4.29 -7.99 12.12
N ASP A 110 -4.76 -8.67 13.17
CA ASP A 110 -3.95 -9.45 14.10
C ASP A 110 -4.61 -10.75 14.54
N GLU A 111 -3.79 -11.68 14.95
CA GLU A 111 -4.17 -12.98 15.48
C GLU A 111 -3.68 -13.14 16.92
N LEU A 112 -4.30 -14.06 17.65
CA LEU A 112 -3.93 -14.34 19.03
C LEU A 112 -2.51 -14.93 19.15
N GLY A 113 -1.76 -14.47 20.14
CA GLY A 113 -0.41 -14.94 20.48
C GLY A 113 0.71 -14.20 19.75
N ASP A 114 1.93 -14.43 20.21
CA ASP A 114 3.10 -13.65 19.79
C ASP A 114 3.76 -14.14 18.50
N PHE A 115 3.51 -15.39 18.09
CA PHE A 115 4.25 -16.03 17.00
C PHE A 115 3.29 -16.68 15.98
N ASN A 116 2.92 -15.92 14.95
CA ASN A 116 1.94 -16.28 13.94
C ASN A 116 2.51 -16.35 12.50
N PRO A 117 3.66 -17.05 12.26
CA PRO A 117 4.33 -17.01 10.95
C PRO A 117 3.52 -17.61 9.79
N ASN A 118 2.48 -18.39 10.07
CA ASN A 118 1.59 -19.01 9.10
C ASN A 118 0.40 -18.12 8.71
N VAL A 119 0.17 -17.01 9.39
CA VAL A 119 -0.87 -16.04 9.02
C VAL A 119 -0.54 -15.43 7.67
N ARG A 120 -1.54 -15.31 6.81
CA ARG A 120 -1.43 -14.80 5.44
C ARG A 120 -2.44 -13.67 5.28
N ALA A 121 -1.95 -12.45 5.19
CA ALA A 121 -2.79 -11.25 5.18
C ALA A 121 -3.83 -11.25 4.05
N GLU A 122 -3.48 -11.78 2.87
CA GLU A 122 -4.38 -11.78 1.73
C GLU A 122 -5.69 -12.56 1.97
N LEU A 123 -5.70 -13.54 2.87
CA LEU A 123 -6.90 -14.36 3.15
C LEU A 123 -7.99 -13.57 3.87
N ALA A 124 -7.61 -12.53 4.60
CA ALA A 124 -8.51 -11.66 5.35
C ALA A 124 -8.92 -10.39 4.57
N VAL A 125 -8.35 -10.17 3.37
CA VAL A 125 -8.63 -8.96 2.59
C VAL A 125 -10.09 -8.88 2.18
N ASN A 126 -10.76 -7.80 2.59
CA ASN A 126 -12.08 -7.41 2.09
C ASN A 126 -11.94 -6.69 0.73
N PRO A 127 -12.31 -7.31 -0.41
CA PRO A 127 -12.23 -6.67 -1.72
C PRO A 127 -13.22 -5.51 -1.90
N GLU A 128 -14.25 -5.42 -1.04
CA GLU A 128 -15.24 -4.35 -1.06
C GLU A 128 -14.87 -3.17 -0.15
N SER A 129 -13.66 -3.12 0.37
CA SER A 129 -13.19 -2.03 1.20
C SER A 129 -13.30 -0.68 0.47
N ARG A 130 -13.92 0.30 1.12
CA ARG A 130 -14.05 1.67 0.57
C ARG A 130 -12.70 2.38 0.43
N HIS A 131 -11.70 1.96 1.20
CA HIS A 131 -10.36 2.51 1.13
C HIS A 131 -9.66 2.17 -0.20
N ILE A 132 -10.02 1.05 -0.83
CA ILE A 132 -9.51 0.66 -2.15
C ILE A 132 -9.83 1.75 -3.19
N GLY A 133 -11.09 2.18 -3.27
CA GLY A 133 -11.51 3.21 -4.22
C GLY A 133 -10.77 4.55 -4.01
N THR A 134 -10.63 4.99 -2.76
CA THR A 134 -9.93 6.24 -2.43
C THR A 134 -8.43 6.17 -2.71
N ALA A 135 -7.79 5.03 -2.46
CA ALA A 135 -6.38 4.82 -2.79
C ALA A 135 -6.14 4.86 -4.31
N ARG A 136 -6.99 4.15 -5.09
CA ARG A 136 -6.94 4.14 -6.56
C ARG A 136 -7.07 5.53 -7.17
N SER A 137 -8.03 6.31 -6.68
CA SER A 137 -8.29 7.66 -7.22
C SER A 137 -7.11 8.61 -7.05
N ASN A 138 -6.20 8.31 -6.12
CA ASN A 138 -4.94 9.03 -5.91
C ASN A 138 -3.71 8.30 -6.47
N GLY A 139 -3.94 7.25 -7.27
CA GLY A 139 -2.88 6.60 -8.04
C GLY A 139 -2.18 5.44 -7.33
N VAL A 140 -2.57 5.07 -6.10
CA VAL A 140 -2.05 3.85 -5.47
C VAL A 140 -2.76 2.66 -6.09
N LEU A 141 -2.04 1.84 -6.83
CA LEU A 141 -2.59 0.69 -7.54
C LEU A 141 -2.13 -0.65 -6.95
N VAL A 142 -1.08 -0.63 -6.14
CA VAL A 142 -0.56 -1.80 -5.43
C VAL A 142 -0.29 -1.43 -3.98
N THR A 143 -0.69 -2.29 -3.05
CA THR A 143 -0.35 -2.18 -1.64
C THR A 143 0.28 -3.47 -1.14
N ILE A 144 1.15 -3.34 -0.16
CA ILE A 144 1.60 -4.49 0.63
C ILE A 144 0.68 -4.56 1.84
N THR A 145 -0.36 -5.39 1.72
CA THR A 145 -1.29 -5.64 2.83
C THR A 145 -0.59 -6.48 3.88
N THR A 146 -0.55 -5.96 5.09
CA THR A 146 0.34 -6.44 6.16
C THR A 146 -0.44 -6.68 7.44
N PRO A 147 -0.29 -7.87 8.06
CA PRO A 147 -0.84 -8.15 9.38
C PRO A 147 -0.02 -7.42 10.46
N SER A 148 -0.63 -7.22 11.61
CA SER A 148 0.00 -6.63 12.81
C SER A 148 -0.14 -7.57 14.01
N GLY A 149 0.22 -7.10 15.20
CA GLY A 149 0.10 -7.87 16.45
C GLY A 149 1.25 -8.86 16.71
N GLY A 150 1.45 -9.20 17.97
CA GLY A 150 2.49 -10.10 18.43
C GLY A 150 3.92 -9.72 18.04
N ILE A 151 4.87 -10.58 18.32
CA ILE A 151 6.28 -10.41 17.90
C ILE A 151 6.43 -10.79 16.42
N VAL A 152 5.81 -11.87 15.97
CA VAL A 152 5.75 -12.30 14.57
C VAL A 152 4.31 -12.27 14.11
N SER A 153 3.94 -11.25 13.36
CA SER A 153 2.56 -10.99 12.96
C SER A 153 2.08 -11.90 11.82
N GLY A 154 2.98 -12.33 10.93
CA GLY A 154 2.64 -13.17 9.77
C GLY A 154 3.18 -12.63 8.45
N LEU A 155 2.68 -13.20 7.36
CA LEU A 155 3.11 -12.89 5.99
C LEU A 155 2.26 -11.81 5.36
N SER A 156 2.90 -10.76 4.85
CA SER A 156 2.28 -9.77 3.97
C SER A 156 2.03 -10.32 2.59
N ALA A 157 1.10 -9.71 1.87
CA ALA A 157 0.87 -9.95 0.45
C ALA A 157 0.88 -8.64 -0.36
N ALA A 158 1.45 -8.69 -1.56
CA ALA A 158 1.28 -7.61 -2.52
C ALA A 158 -0.07 -7.76 -3.20
N MET A 159 -0.93 -6.73 -3.05
CA MET A 159 -2.30 -6.71 -3.53
C MET A 159 -2.47 -5.63 -4.60
N MET A 160 -3.04 -5.99 -5.73
CA MET A 160 -3.56 -5.01 -6.70
C MET A 160 -4.89 -4.46 -6.19
N LEU A 161 -5.11 -3.16 -6.35
CA LEU A 161 -6.33 -2.52 -5.87
C LEU A 161 -7.49 -2.57 -6.88
N ASP A 162 -7.58 -3.66 -7.64
CA ASP A 162 -8.72 -3.99 -8.50
C ASP A 162 -8.82 -5.50 -8.70
N GLY A 163 -9.99 -6.07 -8.43
CA GLY A 163 -10.27 -7.50 -8.58
C GLY A 163 -11.57 -7.91 -7.91
N TRP A 164 -12.03 -9.13 -8.17
CA TRP A 164 -13.29 -9.66 -7.65
C TRP A 164 -13.18 -10.25 -6.24
N THR A 165 -12.02 -10.83 -5.97
CA THR A 165 -11.73 -11.54 -4.72
C THR A 165 -10.27 -11.34 -4.38
N TRP A 166 -9.89 -11.68 -3.15
CA TRP A 166 -8.49 -11.61 -2.74
C TRP A 166 -7.57 -12.42 -3.68
N GLU A 167 -8.00 -13.55 -4.22
CA GLU A 167 -7.20 -14.35 -5.16
C GLU A 167 -6.89 -13.58 -6.45
N THR A 168 -7.90 -12.86 -6.98
CA THR A 168 -7.72 -12.06 -8.21
C THR A 168 -6.98 -10.76 -7.99
N MET A 169 -6.95 -10.27 -6.74
CA MET A 169 -6.19 -9.08 -6.34
C MET A 169 -4.75 -9.41 -5.95
N THR A 170 -4.44 -10.65 -5.57
CA THR A 170 -3.10 -11.01 -5.10
C THR A 170 -2.09 -11.00 -6.25
N LEU A 171 -1.13 -10.07 -6.19
CA LEU A 171 0.02 -10.00 -7.08
C LEU A 171 1.12 -10.98 -6.65
N LYS A 172 1.40 -11.03 -5.33
CA LYS A 172 2.37 -11.94 -4.71
C LYS A 172 1.93 -12.26 -3.28
N SER A 173 1.74 -13.54 -2.99
CA SER A 173 1.56 -14.05 -1.62
C SER A 173 2.92 -14.15 -0.92
N GLY A 174 2.94 -13.92 0.39
CA GLY A 174 4.18 -14.01 1.17
C GLY A 174 5.26 -13.03 0.71
N ALA A 175 4.90 -11.77 0.52
CA ALA A 175 5.84 -10.73 0.08
C ALA A 175 6.91 -10.42 1.13
N ALA A 176 6.57 -10.51 2.42
CA ALA A 176 7.51 -10.39 3.55
C ALA A 176 6.95 -11.09 4.79
N LEU A 177 7.82 -11.51 5.71
CA LEU A 177 7.44 -11.86 7.09
C LEU A 177 7.49 -10.57 7.93
N ASN A 178 6.47 -10.32 8.75
CA ASN A 178 6.40 -9.12 9.58
C ASN A 178 6.71 -9.43 11.03
N LEU A 179 7.52 -8.58 11.62
CA LEU A 179 8.04 -8.73 12.97
C LEU A 179 8.05 -7.38 13.68
N ASN A 180 7.54 -7.33 14.90
CA ASN A 180 7.68 -6.20 15.79
C ASN A 180 8.84 -6.48 16.73
N TRP A 181 9.88 -5.66 16.69
CA TRP A 181 11.02 -5.83 17.56
C TRP A 181 10.61 -5.52 19.01
N PRO A 182 10.90 -6.41 19.98
CA PRO A 182 10.55 -6.19 21.37
C PRO A 182 11.09 -4.87 21.91
N ASP A 183 10.40 -4.28 22.88
CA ASP A 183 10.86 -3.07 23.55
C ASP A 183 11.86 -3.42 24.67
N PRO A 184 13.12 -2.94 24.59
CA PRO A 184 14.11 -3.19 25.61
C PRO A 184 13.74 -2.64 26.99
N ASP A 185 12.93 -1.58 27.03
CA ASP A 185 12.52 -0.90 28.25
C ASP A 185 11.24 -1.48 28.87
N GLY A 186 10.60 -2.45 28.21
CA GLY A 186 9.36 -3.12 28.68
C GLY A 186 8.14 -2.20 28.72
N GLU A 187 8.25 -0.96 28.22
CA GLU A 187 7.15 -0.04 28.11
C GLU A 187 6.36 -0.31 26.80
N GLN A 188 5.41 -1.22 26.83
CA GLN A 188 4.25 -1.07 25.97
C GLN A 188 3.54 0.21 26.42
N ARG A 189 3.83 1.32 25.76
CA ARG A 189 3.09 2.58 25.93
C ARG A 189 1.67 2.34 25.47
N ASN A 190 0.81 1.87 26.35
CA ASN A 190 -0.63 1.96 26.22
C ASN A 190 -1.01 3.45 26.17
N ARG A 191 -0.98 4.05 24.99
CA ARG A 191 -1.24 5.48 24.76
C ARG A 191 -2.70 5.88 25.08
N PHE A 192 -3.59 4.91 25.34
CA PHE A 192 -5.04 5.14 25.54
C PHE A 192 -5.70 4.26 26.62
N GLY A 193 -4.94 3.57 27.47
CA GLY A 193 -5.48 2.73 28.54
C GLY A 193 -5.37 3.40 29.91
N ASN A 194 -6.50 3.80 30.48
CA ASN A 194 -6.65 4.05 31.92
C ASN A 194 -7.00 2.71 32.60
N ASP A 195 -6.10 1.75 32.62
CA ASP A 195 -6.33 0.49 33.31
C ASP A 195 -5.43 0.42 34.54
N GLU A 196 -5.98 0.98 35.65
CA GLU A 196 -5.36 0.96 36.98
C GLU A 196 -5.58 -0.37 37.74
N ASP A 197 -6.22 -1.40 37.11
CA ASP A 197 -6.69 -2.60 37.82
C ASP A 197 -6.42 -3.95 37.09
N GLU A 198 -5.57 -4.03 36.07
CA GLU A 198 -5.16 -5.33 35.54
C GLU A 198 -3.96 -5.86 36.34
N GLU A 199 -4.13 -7.03 36.97
CA GLU A 199 -3.06 -7.79 37.58
C GLU A 199 -1.93 -7.96 36.54
N GLU A 200 -0.73 -7.45 36.82
CA GLU A 200 0.47 -7.63 36.02
C GLU A 200 0.67 -9.16 35.85
N GLU A 201 0.13 -9.75 34.75
CA GLU A 201 0.65 -11.04 34.32
C GLU A 201 2.13 -10.83 34.02
N ASP A 202 2.98 -11.74 34.51
CA ASP A 202 4.43 -11.72 34.33
C ASP A 202 4.75 -11.72 32.82
N GLU A 203 4.74 -10.55 32.17
CA GLU A 203 5.11 -10.42 30.76
C GLU A 203 6.56 -10.88 30.58
N PRO A 204 6.85 -11.67 29.51
CA PRO A 204 8.20 -12.14 29.26
C PRO A 204 9.18 -10.96 29.12
N SER A 205 10.30 -11.02 29.79
CA SER A 205 11.38 -10.03 29.70
C SER A 205 11.89 -9.91 28.25
N TYR A 206 12.48 -8.77 27.89
CA TYR A 206 13.12 -8.56 26.58
C TYR A 206 14.04 -9.74 26.19
N ALA A 207 14.87 -10.22 27.12
CA ALA A 207 15.78 -11.33 26.86
C ALA A 207 15.04 -12.66 26.57
N GLU A 208 13.91 -12.90 27.21
CA GLU A 208 13.06 -14.07 26.94
C GLU A 208 12.37 -13.97 25.60
N GLN A 209 11.85 -12.81 25.24
CA GLN A 209 11.25 -12.56 23.93
C GLN A 209 12.26 -12.78 22.80
N ILE A 210 13.48 -12.23 22.91
CA ILE A 210 14.56 -12.44 21.92
C ILE A 210 14.98 -13.92 21.85
N ARG A 211 15.01 -14.61 22.97
CA ARG A 211 15.30 -16.06 23.00
C ARG A 211 14.21 -16.83 22.27
N ALA A 212 12.94 -16.58 22.55
CA ALA A 212 11.81 -17.23 21.91
C ALA A 212 11.82 -16.99 20.39
N LEU A 213 12.15 -15.77 19.94
CA LEU A 213 12.34 -15.44 18.53
C LEU A 213 13.44 -16.29 17.88
N ARG A 214 14.61 -16.41 18.52
CA ARG A 214 15.72 -17.24 18.02
C ARG A 214 15.35 -18.72 17.97
N ASP A 215 14.66 -19.21 19.00
CA ASP A 215 14.20 -20.61 19.06
C ASP A 215 13.21 -20.93 17.93
N MET A 216 12.33 -19.97 17.59
CA MET A 216 11.41 -20.11 16.46
C MET A 216 12.18 -20.24 15.12
N PHE A 217 13.19 -19.40 14.88
CA PHE A 217 13.99 -19.48 13.65
C PHE A 217 14.84 -20.76 13.60
N ALA A 218 15.35 -21.21 14.74
CA ALA A 218 16.06 -22.49 14.84
C ALA A 218 15.14 -23.68 14.52
N ALA A 219 13.90 -23.67 15.03
CA ALA A 219 12.90 -24.69 14.71
C ALA A 219 12.51 -24.69 13.22
N ALA A 220 12.36 -23.49 12.61
CA ALA A 220 12.09 -23.37 11.19
C ALA A 220 13.22 -23.96 10.32
N ARG A 221 14.49 -23.73 10.69
CA ARG A 221 15.64 -24.35 9.99
C ARG A 221 15.67 -25.87 10.18
N ALA A 222 15.42 -26.36 11.38
CA ALA A 222 15.34 -27.80 11.63
C ALA A 222 14.23 -28.45 10.77
N TYR A 223 13.08 -27.78 10.64
CA TYR A 223 11.99 -28.24 9.75
C TYR A 223 12.41 -28.26 8.29
N ARG A 224 13.03 -27.17 7.77
CA ARG A 224 13.58 -27.11 6.42
C ARG A 224 14.56 -28.25 6.15
N ASP A 225 15.48 -28.53 7.06
CA ASP A 225 16.50 -29.56 6.91
C ASP A 225 15.88 -30.95 6.97
N ALA A 226 14.88 -31.18 7.83
CA ALA A 226 14.11 -32.41 7.84
C ALA A 226 13.36 -32.63 6.52
N GLN A 227 12.73 -31.59 5.99
CA GLN A 227 12.06 -31.64 4.69
C GLN A 227 13.04 -31.98 3.54
N ALA A 228 14.21 -31.35 3.55
CA ALA A 228 15.24 -31.59 2.52
C ALA A 228 15.84 -33.00 2.60
N SER A 229 15.83 -33.66 3.78
CA SER A 229 16.34 -35.03 3.98
C SER A 229 15.47 -36.11 3.31
N GLY A 230 14.24 -35.78 2.92
CA GLY A 230 13.26 -36.72 2.37
C GLY A 230 12.72 -37.73 3.37
N LEU A 231 13.02 -37.60 4.65
CA LEU A 231 12.45 -38.42 5.71
C LEU A 231 11.01 -38.01 5.97
N ALA A 232 10.15 -38.99 6.32
CA ALA A 232 8.78 -38.71 6.74
C ALA A 232 8.78 -37.84 8.00
N HIS A 233 8.06 -36.72 7.96
CA HIS A 233 7.85 -35.83 9.08
C HIS A 233 6.44 -35.24 9.01
N ASP A 234 5.90 -34.82 10.14
CA ASP A 234 4.60 -34.17 10.17
C ASP A 234 4.68 -32.78 9.53
N THR A 235 3.63 -32.39 8.81
CA THR A 235 3.53 -31.06 8.24
C THR A 235 3.05 -30.08 9.32
N ASP A 236 3.89 -29.10 9.65
CA ASP A 236 3.51 -27.95 10.47
C ASP A 236 3.43 -26.70 9.57
N SER A 237 2.24 -26.07 9.54
CA SER A 237 1.99 -24.90 8.70
C SER A 237 2.86 -23.69 9.06
N ARG A 238 3.20 -23.54 10.35
CA ARG A 238 4.06 -22.45 10.84
C ARG A 238 5.45 -22.55 10.26
N TRP A 239 6.07 -23.72 10.42
CA TRP A 239 7.43 -23.96 9.93
C TRP A 239 7.49 -23.99 8.40
N LYS A 240 6.45 -24.54 7.75
CA LYS A 240 6.35 -24.52 6.29
C LYS A 240 6.34 -23.09 5.75
N ALA A 241 5.62 -22.17 6.39
CA ALA A 241 5.57 -20.76 6.02
C ALA A 241 6.95 -20.07 6.20
N MET A 242 7.75 -20.51 7.15
CA MET A 242 9.08 -19.97 7.44
C MET A 242 10.18 -20.44 6.48
N VAL A 243 10.00 -21.55 5.75
CA VAL A 243 11.05 -22.10 4.87
C VAL A 243 11.57 -21.07 3.86
N PRO A 244 10.76 -20.34 3.11
CA PRO A 244 11.25 -19.31 2.18
C PRO A 244 11.98 -18.16 2.90
N VAL A 245 11.60 -17.85 4.13
CA VAL A 245 12.23 -16.80 4.95
C VAL A 245 13.66 -17.22 5.34
N VAL A 246 13.82 -18.43 5.91
CA VAL A 246 15.14 -18.93 6.33
C VAL A 246 16.03 -19.34 5.16
N ASN A 247 15.50 -19.38 3.93
CA ASN A 247 16.25 -19.50 2.68
C ASN A 247 16.67 -18.15 2.10
N GLY A 248 16.26 -17.01 2.70
CA GLY A 248 16.53 -15.66 2.19
C GLY A 248 15.71 -15.28 0.94
N GLU A 249 14.71 -16.09 0.57
CA GLU A 249 13.81 -15.82 -0.58
C GLU A 249 12.78 -14.73 -0.26
N VAL A 250 12.27 -14.74 0.98
CA VAL A 250 11.29 -13.80 1.52
C VAL A 250 11.99 -12.88 2.54
N PRO A 251 11.91 -11.55 2.40
CA PRO A 251 12.50 -10.62 3.35
C PRO A 251 11.71 -10.61 4.67
N VAL A 252 12.38 -10.15 5.74
CA VAL A 252 11.73 -9.88 7.03
C VAL A 252 11.61 -8.37 7.19
N ILE A 253 10.38 -7.86 7.33
CA ILE A 253 10.12 -6.48 7.75
C ILE A 253 10.14 -6.45 9.26
N VAL A 254 11.06 -5.67 9.84
CA VAL A 254 11.17 -5.50 11.29
C VAL A 254 10.79 -4.07 11.67
N SER A 255 9.73 -3.93 12.44
CA SER A 255 9.35 -2.64 13.06
C SER A 255 10.28 -2.37 14.23
N ALA A 256 11.12 -1.33 14.13
CA ALA A 256 12.10 -0.93 15.15
C ALA A 256 12.31 0.58 15.06
N SER A 257 12.14 1.31 16.15
CA SER A 257 12.11 2.77 16.18
C SER A 257 13.36 3.39 16.79
N THR A 258 13.85 2.87 17.92
CA THR A 258 14.99 3.43 18.64
C THR A 258 16.32 2.93 18.08
N VAL A 259 17.40 3.67 18.36
CA VAL A 259 18.78 3.25 17.99
C VAL A 259 19.08 1.84 18.45
N GLN A 260 18.71 1.49 19.70
CA GLN A 260 18.97 0.17 20.26
C GLN A 260 18.19 -0.90 19.50
N GLN A 261 16.88 -0.73 19.32
CA GLN A 261 16.06 -1.69 18.57
C GLN A 261 16.60 -1.91 17.15
N ILE A 262 16.98 -0.82 16.45
CA ILE A 262 17.53 -0.88 15.09
C ILE A 262 18.85 -1.69 15.10
N GLN A 263 19.77 -1.41 16.03
CA GLN A 263 21.05 -2.10 16.10
C GLN A 263 20.90 -3.57 16.47
N ASP A 264 20.03 -3.87 17.43
CA ASP A 264 19.75 -5.25 17.86
C ASP A 264 19.06 -6.06 16.73
N ALA A 265 18.11 -5.47 16.02
CA ALA A 265 17.46 -6.08 14.86
C ALA A 265 18.46 -6.35 13.70
N ILE A 266 19.37 -5.41 13.42
CA ILE A 266 20.43 -5.62 12.42
C ILE A 266 21.36 -6.76 12.84
N ALA A 267 21.85 -6.75 14.08
CA ALA A 267 22.76 -7.79 14.59
C ALA A 267 22.10 -9.17 14.57
N TRP A 268 20.82 -9.23 14.93
CA TRP A 268 20.03 -10.46 14.87
C TRP A 268 19.86 -10.94 13.42
N ALA A 269 19.44 -10.07 12.50
CA ALA A 269 19.20 -10.44 11.10
C ALA A 269 20.49 -10.91 10.41
N GLU A 270 21.64 -10.30 10.74
CA GLU A 270 22.95 -10.75 10.26
C GLU A 270 23.33 -12.14 10.82
N ALA A 271 23.10 -12.36 12.11
CA ALA A 271 23.38 -13.66 12.75
C ALA A 271 22.50 -14.78 12.17
N GLU A 272 21.29 -14.45 11.75
CA GLU A 272 20.30 -15.37 11.18
C GLU A 272 20.37 -15.46 9.65
N ASP A 273 21.25 -14.72 8.98
CA ASP A 273 21.42 -14.64 7.50
C ASP A 273 20.10 -14.29 6.77
N LEU A 274 19.42 -13.22 7.23
CA LEU A 274 18.12 -12.83 6.75
C LEU A 274 18.19 -11.56 5.87
N ARG A 275 17.27 -11.45 4.93
CA ARG A 275 17.04 -10.22 4.17
C ARG A 275 16.20 -9.26 5.01
N LEU A 276 16.86 -8.33 5.68
CA LEU A 276 16.22 -7.35 6.56
C LEU A 276 15.69 -6.16 5.77
N VAL A 277 14.47 -5.73 6.10
CA VAL A 277 13.87 -4.43 5.79
C VAL A 277 13.41 -3.82 7.11
N LEU A 278 13.89 -2.64 7.46
CA LEU A 278 13.43 -1.94 8.66
C LEU A 278 12.15 -1.16 8.37
N ARG A 279 11.28 -1.04 9.36
CA ARG A 279 10.09 -0.20 9.32
C ARG A 279 10.06 0.73 10.53
N GLY A 280 9.55 1.96 10.32
CA GLY A 280 9.59 3.03 11.32
C GLY A 280 10.96 3.67 11.30
N ALA A 281 11.84 3.16 12.11
CA ALA A 281 13.25 3.55 12.19
C ALA A 281 13.42 5.08 12.34
N GLU A 282 12.65 5.70 13.25
CA GLU A 282 12.68 7.14 13.52
C GLU A 282 14.10 7.62 13.87
N ASP A 283 14.89 6.74 14.48
CA ASP A 283 16.29 6.97 14.82
C ASP A 283 17.29 6.55 13.72
N ALA A 284 16.83 6.22 12.51
CA ALA A 284 17.69 5.74 11.42
C ALA A 284 18.89 6.64 11.13
N LEU A 285 18.74 7.96 11.29
CA LEU A 285 19.83 8.90 11.03
C LEU A 285 21.03 8.73 11.98
N PHE A 286 20.83 8.24 13.19
CA PHE A 286 21.94 8.00 14.13
C PHE A 286 22.77 6.78 13.73
N VAL A 287 22.22 5.90 12.91
CA VAL A 287 22.87 4.68 12.40
C VAL A 287 22.99 4.66 10.88
N ALA A 288 22.77 5.81 10.23
CA ALA A 288 22.66 5.92 8.77
C ALA A 288 23.88 5.39 8.02
N ASP A 289 25.09 5.63 8.54
CA ASP A 289 26.32 5.14 7.90
C ASP A 289 26.39 3.60 7.89
N HIS A 290 25.86 2.95 8.92
CA HIS A 290 25.73 1.48 8.99
C HIS A 290 24.68 0.98 8.00
N LEU A 291 23.49 1.60 8.00
CA LEU A 291 22.39 1.25 7.07
C LEU A 291 22.83 1.38 5.61
N ALA A 292 23.52 2.47 5.28
CA ALA A 292 24.05 2.72 3.95
C ALA A 292 25.14 1.70 3.56
N ALA A 293 26.08 1.40 4.45
CA ALA A 293 27.15 0.43 4.19
C ALA A 293 26.62 -0.99 3.93
N LYS A 294 25.54 -1.37 4.62
CA LYS A 294 24.88 -2.68 4.49
C LYS A 294 23.75 -2.69 3.47
N GLN A 295 23.39 -1.53 2.92
CA GLN A 295 22.25 -1.37 2.01
C GLN A 295 20.94 -1.91 2.59
N ILE A 296 20.71 -1.69 3.90
CA ILE A 296 19.49 -2.10 4.59
C ILE A 296 18.37 -1.10 4.28
N PRO A 297 17.26 -1.53 3.64
CA PRO A 297 16.17 -0.64 3.31
C PRO A 297 15.36 -0.21 4.54
N VAL A 298 14.83 1.03 4.50
CA VAL A 298 13.95 1.57 5.52
C VAL A 298 12.58 1.91 4.90
N LEU A 299 11.50 1.38 5.46
CA LEU A 299 10.13 1.78 5.17
C LEU A 299 9.75 2.89 6.15
N LEU A 300 9.62 4.11 5.66
CA LEU A 300 9.21 5.27 6.46
C LEU A 300 7.70 5.25 6.66
N THR A 301 7.24 5.38 7.89
CA THR A 301 5.81 5.22 8.24
C THR A 301 4.97 6.39 7.76
N SER A 302 5.42 7.63 7.96
CA SER A 302 4.78 8.84 7.45
C SER A 302 5.76 10.00 7.53
N THR A 303 5.74 10.85 6.51
CA THR A 303 6.48 12.11 6.49
C THR A 303 5.67 13.25 7.07
N MET A 304 4.34 13.11 7.18
CA MET A 304 3.42 14.16 7.62
C MET A 304 3.05 14.08 9.11
N GLU A 305 3.72 13.24 9.88
CA GLU A 305 3.52 13.15 11.31
C GLU A 305 4.37 14.15 12.08
N SER A 306 3.87 14.55 13.24
CA SER A 306 4.64 15.38 14.18
C SER A 306 5.79 14.58 14.77
N PRO A 307 6.90 15.25 15.15
CA PRO A 307 8.00 14.57 15.85
C PRO A 307 7.53 13.92 17.15
N ASP A 308 8.02 12.73 17.43
CA ASP A 308 7.66 11.98 18.65
C ASP A 308 8.32 12.56 19.93
N ARG A 309 9.42 13.28 19.77
CA ARG A 309 10.22 13.77 20.88
C ARG A 309 10.26 15.29 20.90
N SER A 310 10.08 15.87 22.08
CA SER A 310 10.01 17.33 22.28
C SER A 310 11.28 18.11 21.91
N TRP A 311 12.42 17.45 21.80
CA TRP A 311 13.70 18.06 21.40
C TRP A 311 13.95 18.04 19.88
N GLN A 312 13.15 17.28 19.12
CA GLN A 312 13.24 17.25 17.66
C GLN A 312 12.69 18.54 17.05
N GLY A 313 13.26 18.97 15.93
CA GLY A 313 12.68 20.05 15.13
C GLY A 313 11.33 19.64 14.54
N TYR A 314 10.45 20.60 14.31
CA TYR A 314 9.11 20.33 13.71
C TYR A 314 9.17 19.63 12.35
N ASP A 315 10.28 19.78 11.66
CA ASP A 315 10.55 19.26 10.32
C ASP A 315 11.30 17.91 10.32
N ALA A 316 11.47 17.29 11.49
CA ALA A 316 12.29 16.08 11.63
C ALA A 316 11.80 14.97 10.70
N ASN A 317 10.49 14.66 10.69
CA ASN A 317 9.90 13.63 9.84
C ASN A 317 9.79 14.08 8.38
N TYR A 318 9.49 15.35 8.13
CA TYR A 318 9.38 15.91 6.78
C TYR A 318 10.70 15.85 6.01
N SER A 319 11.83 16.14 6.69
CA SER A 319 13.16 16.17 6.12
C SER A 319 13.90 14.81 6.17
N LEU A 320 13.37 13.82 6.91
CA LEU A 320 14.02 12.53 7.09
C LEU A 320 14.34 11.82 5.76
N PRO A 321 13.43 11.75 4.76
CA PRO A 321 13.74 11.12 3.48
C PRO A 321 14.92 11.78 2.75
N ALA A 322 14.96 13.12 2.73
CA ALA A 322 16.07 13.86 2.09
C ALA A 322 17.43 13.61 2.79
N ARG A 323 17.41 13.52 4.12
CA ARG A 323 18.61 13.26 4.93
C ARG A 323 19.11 11.83 4.76
N LEU A 324 18.20 10.83 4.69
CA LEU A 324 18.56 9.44 4.40
C LEU A 324 19.12 9.29 2.98
N HIS A 325 18.49 9.95 2.01
CA HIS A 325 19.00 9.99 0.63
C HIS A 325 20.43 10.55 0.58
N ALA A 326 20.68 11.67 1.24
CA ALA A 326 22.02 12.29 1.31
C ALA A 326 23.07 11.37 1.96
N LYS A 327 22.67 10.44 2.81
CA LYS A 327 23.51 9.42 3.44
C LYS A 327 23.65 8.13 2.60
N GLY A 328 22.90 8.00 1.51
CA GLY A 328 22.92 6.80 0.66
C GLY A 328 22.16 5.61 1.28
N VAL A 329 21.31 5.85 2.26
CA VAL A 329 20.42 4.82 2.84
C VAL A 329 19.27 4.54 1.86
N PRO A 330 19.02 3.28 1.45
CA PRO A 330 17.86 2.95 0.66
C PRO A 330 16.58 3.07 1.50
N PHE A 331 15.53 3.68 0.96
CA PHE A 331 14.26 3.82 1.67
C PHE A 331 13.07 3.79 0.71
N ALA A 332 11.89 3.52 1.27
CA ALA A 332 10.60 3.76 0.64
C ALA A 332 9.72 4.58 1.59
N ILE A 333 8.80 5.35 1.01
CA ILE A 333 7.80 6.11 1.75
C ILE A 333 6.50 5.31 1.70
N THR A 334 5.76 5.23 2.83
CA THR A 334 4.45 4.60 2.91
C THR A 334 3.35 5.63 3.15
N GLY A 335 2.10 5.28 2.86
CA GLY A 335 0.94 6.12 3.14
C GLY A 335 0.53 6.11 4.63
N GLY A 336 1.29 5.41 5.48
CA GLY A 336 0.95 5.12 6.87
C GLY A 336 0.35 3.72 7.03
N ALA A 337 0.37 3.17 8.25
CA ALA A 337 -0.06 1.79 8.49
C ALA A 337 -1.57 1.58 8.25
N SER A 338 -2.41 2.58 8.53
CA SER A 338 -3.86 2.48 8.37
C SER A 338 -4.30 2.49 6.91
N ALA A 339 -5.23 1.62 6.56
CA ALA A 339 -5.89 1.60 5.24
C ALA A 339 -6.48 2.95 4.83
N ALA A 340 -7.00 3.71 5.81
CA ALA A 340 -7.61 5.03 5.60
C ALA A 340 -6.62 6.08 5.06
N TYR A 341 -5.31 5.89 5.27
CA TYR A 341 -4.29 6.86 4.90
C TYR A 341 -3.50 6.48 3.64
N THR A 342 -3.63 5.27 3.15
CA THR A 342 -2.95 4.80 1.91
C THR A 342 -3.09 5.79 0.75
N HIS A 343 -4.23 6.45 0.60
CA HIS A 343 -4.46 7.47 -0.44
C HIS A 343 -3.54 8.70 -0.34
N ARG A 344 -2.88 8.92 0.82
CA ARG A 344 -1.95 10.05 1.03
C ARG A 344 -0.57 9.81 0.46
N LEU A 345 -0.24 8.59 0.03
CA LEU A 345 1.09 8.19 -0.43
C LEU A 345 1.77 9.21 -1.36
N PRO A 346 1.13 9.74 -2.43
CA PRO A 346 1.75 10.74 -3.28
C PRO A 346 2.05 12.06 -2.54
N TRP A 347 1.23 12.44 -1.56
CA TRP A 347 1.43 13.67 -0.79
C TRP A 347 2.53 13.52 0.28
N GLU A 348 2.65 12.33 0.88
CA GLU A 348 3.79 11.98 1.75
C GLU A 348 5.11 12.18 1.02
N ALA A 349 5.20 11.68 -0.22
CA ALA A 349 6.37 11.88 -1.06
C ALA A 349 6.53 13.34 -1.53
N GLY A 350 5.44 14.05 -1.81
CA GLY A 350 5.43 15.47 -2.17
C GLY A 350 5.95 16.37 -1.04
N VAL A 351 5.60 16.07 0.21
CA VAL A 351 6.14 16.76 1.39
C VAL A 351 7.65 16.54 1.48
N ALA A 352 8.14 15.32 1.29
CA ALA A 352 9.57 15.04 1.28
C ALA A 352 10.32 15.87 0.22
N VAL A 353 9.71 16.10 -0.95
CA VAL A 353 10.28 17.00 -1.99
C VAL A 353 10.34 18.44 -1.49
N ALA A 354 9.28 18.93 -0.84
CA ALA A 354 9.27 20.28 -0.28
C ALA A 354 10.36 20.49 0.79
N PHE A 355 10.81 19.42 1.43
CA PHE A 355 11.88 19.42 2.43
C PHE A 355 13.23 18.90 1.91
N GLY A 356 13.43 18.90 0.59
CA GLY A 356 14.74 18.77 -0.04
C GLY A 356 15.06 17.42 -0.68
N LEU A 357 14.12 16.47 -0.71
CA LEU A 357 14.29 15.24 -1.48
C LEU A 357 14.15 15.54 -2.98
N PRO A 358 15.05 15.09 -3.87
CA PRO A 358 14.84 15.21 -5.31
C PRO A 358 13.53 14.55 -5.75
N ALA A 359 12.76 15.22 -6.62
CA ALA A 359 11.44 14.74 -7.04
C ALA A 359 11.49 13.34 -7.70
N GLU A 360 12.55 13.05 -8.45
CA GLU A 360 12.74 11.72 -9.05
C GLU A 360 12.93 10.64 -7.98
N GLU A 361 13.68 10.95 -6.91
CA GLU A 361 13.89 10.01 -5.81
C GLU A 361 12.61 9.81 -4.99
N ALA A 362 11.83 10.88 -4.78
CA ALA A 362 10.52 10.78 -4.14
C ALA A 362 9.57 9.87 -4.95
N LEU A 363 9.57 10.01 -6.27
CA LEU A 363 8.79 9.14 -7.16
C LEU A 363 9.28 7.68 -7.07
N ARG A 364 10.60 7.45 -7.08
CA ARG A 364 11.18 6.11 -6.91
C ARG A 364 10.83 5.50 -5.57
N ALA A 365 10.80 6.30 -4.51
CA ALA A 365 10.48 5.86 -3.15
C ALA A 365 9.03 5.36 -2.95
N ILE A 366 8.13 5.68 -3.87
CA ILE A 366 6.73 5.22 -3.87
C ILE A 366 6.38 4.38 -5.10
N THR A 367 7.37 3.91 -5.86
CA THR A 367 7.17 3.08 -7.05
C THR A 367 8.15 1.91 -7.08
N ILE A 368 9.35 2.12 -7.65
CA ILE A 368 10.31 1.04 -7.90
C ILE A 368 11.06 0.57 -6.64
N TYR A 369 11.33 1.45 -5.66
CA TYR A 369 12.04 1.04 -4.46
C TYR A 369 11.23 0.07 -3.60
N PRO A 370 9.96 0.35 -3.22
CA PRO A 370 9.14 -0.64 -2.52
C PRO A 370 8.99 -1.93 -3.32
N ALA A 371 8.84 -1.86 -4.65
CA ALA A 371 8.74 -3.03 -5.49
C ALA A 371 10.00 -3.93 -5.41
N ARG A 372 11.20 -3.33 -5.43
CA ARG A 372 12.48 -4.04 -5.29
C ARG A 372 12.69 -4.65 -3.91
N PHE A 373 12.38 -3.89 -2.85
CA PHE A 373 12.56 -4.38 -1.49
C PHE A 373 11.74 -5.63 -1.21
N LEU A 374 10.56 -5.72 -1.84
CA LEU A 374 9.59 -6.78 -1.63
C LEU A 374 9.54 -7.80 -2.78
N GLY A 375 10.41 -7.64 -3.78
CA GLY A 375 10.60 -8.60 -4.86
C GLY A 375 9.38 -8.75 -5.77
N ILE A 376 8.81 -7.60 -6.22
CA ILE A 376 7.74 -7.51 -7.21
C ILE A 376 8.11 -6.56 -8.36
N ASP A 377 9.37 -6.16 -8.45
CA ASP A 377 9.86 -5.21 -9.43
C ASP A 377 10.01 -5.79 -10.84
N ASP A 378 9.90 -7.09 -10.99
CA ASP A 378 9.72 -7.77 -12.26
C ASP A 378 8.35 -7.50 -12.90
N ARG A 379 7.36 -7.08 -12.11
CA ARG A 379 5.98 -6.86 -12.54
C ARG A 379 5.54 -5.39 -12.51
N VAL A 380 5.89 -4.66 -11.46
CA VAL A 380 5.39 -3.29 -11.18
C VAL A 380 6.50 -2.34 -10.75
N GLY A 381 6.16 -1.06 -10.52
CA GLY A 381 7.07 -0.03 -10.00
C GLY A 381 7.81 0.78 -11.07
N SER A 382 7.81 0.37 -12.33
CA SER A 382 8.33 1.12 -13.47
C SER A 382 7.58 0.74 -14.75
N LEU A 383 7.69 1.58 -15.79
CA LEU A 383 7.12 1.29 -17.10
C LEU A 383 8.22 0.74 -18.02
N GLU A 384 8.15 -0.57 -18.27
CA GLU A 384 9.10 -1.29 -19.11
C GLU A 384 8.37 -2.39 -19.91
N PRO A 385 8.78 -2.67 -21.15
CA PRO A 385 8.27 -3.85 -21.86
C PRO A 385 8.48 -5.12 -21.05
N GLY A 386 7.43 -5.94 -20.95
CA GLY A 386 7.40 -7.17 -20.17
C GLY A 386 6.79 -7.04 -18.78
N LYS A 387 6.65 -5.82 -18.23
CA LYS A 387 5.97 -5.58 -16.95
C LYS A 387 4.46 -5.42 -17.14
N ASP A 388 3.73 -5.56 -16.04
CA ASP A 388 2.29 -5.36 -16.02
C ASP A 388 1.95 -3.93 -16.47
N ALA A 389 0.92 -3.79 -17.29
CA ALA A 389 0.36 -2.50 -17.66
C ALA A 389 -0.46 -1.93 -16.49
N THR A 390 0.22 -1.66 -15.37
CA THR A 390 -0.31 -1.04 -14.15
C THR A 390 0.23 0.39 -14.11
N LEU A 391 -0.59 1.35 -14.57
CA LEU A 391 -0.14 2.70 -14.87
C LEU A 391 -1.24 3.75 -14.65
N LEU A 392 -0.82 5.01 -14.54
CA LEU A 392 -1.64 6.20 -14.30
C LEU A 392 -1.56 7.16 -15.48
N ILE A 393 -2.67 7.83 -15.78
CA ILE A 393 -2.72 9.03 -16.62
C ILE A 393 -3.09 10.21 -15.72
N THR A 394 -2.22 11.22 -15.67
CA THR A 394 -2.35 12.35 -14.75
C THR A 394 -2.29 13.68 -15.47
N THR A 395 -2.84 14.73 -14.85
CA THR A 395 -2.77 16.10 -15.36
C THR A 395 -1.40 16.76 -15.18
N GLY A 396 -0.53 16.18 -14.35
CA GLY A 396 0.80 16.69 -14.01
C GLY A 396 1.56 15.69 -13.14
N ASN A 397 2.56 16.18 -12.41
CA ASN A 397 3.32 15.35 -11.47
C ASN A 397 2.42 14.87 -10.32
N PRO A 398 2.25 13.57 -10.06
CA PRO A 398 1.40 13.05 -8.98
C PRO A 398 1.85 13.46 -7.58
N LEU A 399 3.10 13.93 -7.41
CA LEU A 399 3.61 14.48 -6.16
C LEU A 399 3.11 15.90 -5.88
N ASP A 400 2.51 16.57 -6.87
CA ASP A 400 1.91 17.88 -6.72
C ASP A 400 0.44 17.73 -6.30
N TYR A 401 0.06 18.37 -5.21
CA TYR A 401 -1.30 18.35 -4.69
C TYR A 401 -2.36 18.83 -5.70
N LEU A 402 -1.99 19.68 -6.66
CA LEU A 402 -2.89 20.17 -7.70
C LEU A 402 -3.04 19.21 -8.89
N ALA A 403 -2.17 18.22 -9.02
CA ALA A 403 -2.30 17.22 -10.06
C ALA A 403 -3.39 16.21 -9.68
N SER A 404 -4.09 15.70 -10.68
CA SER A 404 -5.12 14.70 -10.52
C SER A 404 -4.88 13.49 -11.40
N VAL A 405 -5.24 12.32 -10.91
CA VAL A 405 -5.29 11.09 -11.70
C VAL A 405 -6.61 11.07 -12.45
N GLU A 406 -6.55 11.11 -13.78
CA GLU A 406 -7.75 11.11 -14.65
C GLU A 406 -8.19 9.69 -14.98
N GLN A 407 -7.22 8.78 -15.20
CA GLN A 407 -7.46 7.39 -15.53
C GLN A 407 -6.33 6.53 -15.00
N ALA A 408 -6.63 5.28 -14.65
CA ALA A 408 -5.64 4.29 -14.31
C ALA A 408 -5.95 2.93 -14.98
N TYR A 409 -4.90 2.14 -15.13
CA TYR A 409 -4.97 0.76 -15.62
C TYR A 409 -4.30 -0.16 -14.60
N VAL A 410 -4.93 -1.30 -14.34
CA VAL A 410 -4.36 -2.39 -13.56
C VAL A 410 -4.31 -3.61 -14.46
N GLN A 411 -3.10 -4.07 -14.79
CA GLN A 411 -2.89 -5.16 -15.75
C GLN A 411 -3.70 -4.94 -17.05
N GLY A 412 -3.57 -3.74 -17.63
CA GLY A 412 -4.22 -3.36 -18.87
C GLY A 412 -5.73 -3.14 -18.80
N ARG A 413 -6.36 -3.34 -17.65
CA ARG A 413 -7.79 -3.09 -17.42
C ARG A 413 -8.01 -1.65 -17.02
N ALA A 414 -8.85 -0.91 -17.74
CA ALA A 414 -9.21 0.47 -17.41
C ALA A 414 -10.13 0.47 -16.19
N ILE A 415 -9.62 0.89 -15.05
CA ILE A 415 -10.36 0.84 -13.77
C ILE A 415 -11.25 2.06 -13.57
N ASP A 416 -12.31 1.87 -12.77
CA ASP A 416 -13.18 2.98 -12.35
C ASP A 416 -12.44 3.85 -11.33
N MET A 417 -12.37 5.15 -11.62
CA MET A 417 -11.72 6.16 -10.78
C MET A 417 -12.70 6.89 -9.86
N ASN A 418 -13.97 6.45 -9.81
CA ASN A 418 -14.96 7.02 -8.91
C ASN A 418 -14.76 6.49 -7.49
N ASP A 419 -14.82 7.37 -6.50
CA ASP A 419 -14.69 7.06 -5.08
C ASP A 419 -15.65 7.87 -4.22
N ILE A 420 -15.69 7.58 -2.94
CA ILE A 420 -16.60 8.23 -1.99
C ILE A 420 -16.30 9.75 -1.85
N PHE A 421 -15.04 10.19 -1.98
CA PHE A 421 -14.71 11.62 -1.87
C PHE A 421 -15.19 12.40 -3.08
N ARG A 422 -15.06 11.86 -4.30
CA ARG A 422 -15.61 12.45 -5.53
C ARG A 422 -17.13 12.54 -5.45
N GLN A 423 -17.81 11.47 -5.02
CA GLN A 423 -19.26 11.48 -4.81
C GLN A 423 -19.70 12.52 -3.79
N LEU A 424 -19.00 12.65 -2.67
CA LEU A 424 -19.29 13.65 -1.65
C LEU A 424 -19.00 15.07 -2.17
N TYR A 425 -17.94 15.28 -2.94
CA TYR A 425 -17.65 16.55 -3.57
C TYR A 425 -18.80 16.99 -4.51
N GLU A 426 -19.27 16.12 -5.38
CA GLU A 426 -20.40 16.40 -6.28
C GLU A 426 -21.67 16.74 -5.47
N LYS A 427 -22.00 15.91 -4.47
CA LYS A 427 -23.15 16.12 -3.59
C LYS A 427 -23.11 17.48 -2.90
N TYR A 428 -22.00 17.85 -2.29
CA TYR A 428 -21.91 19.11 -1.55
C TYR A 428 -21.73 20.33 -2.47
N SER A 429 -21.14 20.18 -3.64
CA SER A 429 -21.11 21.21 -4.66
C SER A 429 -22.51 21.57 -5.14
N GLU A 430 -23.39 20.57 -5.30
CA GLU A 430 -24.80 20.78 -5.62
C GLU A 430 -25.53 21.50 -4.50
N LYS A 431 -25.30 21.12 -3.25
CA LYS A 431 -25.88 21.84 -2.08
C LYS A 431 -25.51 23.32 -2.09
N VAL A 432 -24.25 23.67 -2.37
CA VAL A 432 -23.78 25.07 -2.45
C VAL A 432 -24.47 25.81 -3.59
N ARG A 433 -24.64 25.18 -4.77
CA ARG A 433 -25.35 25.79 -5.90
C ARG A 433 -26.79 26.10 -5.54
N GLN A 434 -27.51 25.16 -4.95
CA GLN A 434 -28.91 25.36 -4.53
C GLN A 434 -29.04 26.48 -3.48
N THR A 435 -28.12 26.54 -2.51
CA THR A 435 -28.13 27.58 -1.48
C THR A 435 -27.86 28.99 -2.08
N ARG A 436 -26.98 29.12 -3.06
CA ARG A 436 -26.70 30.41 -3.73
C ARG A 436 -27.90 30.93 -4.51
N ILE A 437 -28.59 30.06 -5.25
CA ILE A 437 -29.82 30.45 -5.98
C ILE A 437 -30.86 30.98 -5.01
N THR A 438 -31.11 30.32 -3.88
CA THR A 438 -32.08 30.76 -2.88
C THR A 438 -31.73 32.10 -2.25
N THR A 439 -30.44 32.40 -2.08
CA THR A 439 -29.96 33.67 -1.51
C THR A 439 -30.12 34.84 -2.51
N GLU A 440 -29.91 34.61 -3.79
CA GLU A 440 -30.12 35.61 -4.84
C GLU A 440 -31.59 35.93 -5.05
N GLU A 441 -32.49 34.95 -4.92
CA GLU A 441 -33.95 35.17 -4.98
C GLU A 441 -34.50 35.96 -3.79
N VAL A 442 -33.85 35.91 -2.62
CA VAL A 442 -34.27 36.64 -1.41
C VAL A 442 -33.80 38.11 -1.42
N ILE A 443 -32.83 38.47 -2.28
CA ILE A 443 -32.30 39.85 -2.39
C ILE A 443 -33.03 40.67 -3.46
N GLN A 444 -33.91 40.07 -4.25
CA GLN A 444 -34.81 40.76 -5.19
C GLN A 444 -36.15 41.08 -4.49
#